data_d1b0f2c860e5b9c98ad08572e79404ac
#
_entry.id   d1b0f2c860e5b9c98ad08572e79404ac
#
_cell.length_a   1.000
_cell.length_b   1.000
_cell.length_c   1.000
_cell.angle_alpha   90.00
_cell.angle_beta   90.00
_cell.angle_gamma   90.00
#
_symmetry.space_group_name_H-M   'P 1'
#
loop_
_entity.id
_entity.type
_entity.pdbx_description
1 polymer ?
#
loop_
_entity_poly.entity_id
_entity_poly.type
_entity_poly.pdbx_seq_one_letter_code
_entity_poly.pdbx_strand_id
1 'polypeptide(L)'
;MKNRLLFSWIGNTDIREAANRERLGPLVSILVASRFDVLYLIYDKPETEITSFIRHIEERVDITIIKNPVSLSDPTHFGDIYRAFDSMLNEAQKAYPNAELIIQITSGTPAMTAVSILLGKAKYSTKFVQSSIEQGVSEPDIPFDIFADFLPALAKKTDAKFSSLFSGQTPNSAAFADILTQSDIMETLKQKAAIIAQRDVPVLIYGETGTGKELFAKAIHNASRRADKPLLTLNCGAIPKDLIDTTLFGHTKGAFTGAHESRKGYFEQAERGTLFLDEFGELPLESQVRLLRVIQQGTFTLVGSTTEKLADVRIIAATNRNLIDDIAEGKFREDLFYRVAIGMITLPPLRERKGDLPLLAKKLLEKVNLDASDAPGYIHKKLSANAIKFISNYSWPGNVRELQATILRASLWQQGELLSEEDIRDALLETRPARDGILWRDISQGIDIDEIIKEVSVHYIERAIKENQGNKSKAAAMLGLKNYQTLNNWIEKYNVK
;
A
#
# COMPACT_ATOMS: atom_id res chain seq x y z
N MET A 1 -34.10 -22.98 -12.98
CA MET A 1 -33.73 -22.50 -11.62
C MET A 1 -32.26 -22.10 -11.67
N LYS A 2 -31.83 -21.09 -10.93
CA LYS A 2 -30.40 -20.76 -10.83
C LYS A 2 -29.74 -21.79 -9.93
N ASN A 3 -28.57 -22.33 -10.33
CA ASN A 3 -27.78 -23.21 -9.47
C ASN A 3 -27.38 -22.47 -8.20
N ARG A 4 -27.49 -23.12 -7.04
CA ARG A 4 -27.09 -22.58 -5.74
C ARG A 4 -25.78 -23.23 -5.30
N LEU A 5 -24.72 -22.45 -5.22
CA LEU A 5 -23.37 -22.93 -4.88
C LEU A 5 -23.03 -22.49 -3.45
N LEU A 6 -22.68 -23.47 -2.59
CA LEU A 6 -22.23 -23.22 -1.24
C LEU A 6 -20.70 -23.30 -1.15
N PHE A 7 -20.09 -22.30 -0.54
CA PHE A 7 -18.65 -22.20 -0.29
C PHE A 7 -18.37 -22.28 1.21
N SER A 8 -17.49 -23.18 1.61
CA SER A 8 -17.19 -23.38 3.03
C SER A 8 -15.74 -23.75 3.27
N TRP A 9 -15.13 -23.10 4.27
CA TRP A 9 -13.96 -23.64 4.96
C TRP A 9 -14.36 -24.82 5.83
N ILE A 10 -13.47 -25.79 5.99
CA ILE A 10 -13.67 -26.88 6.95
C ILE A 10 -13.02 -26.48 8.28
N GLY A 11 -13.82 -26.39 9.33
CA GLY A 11 -13.37 -26.11 10.68
C GLY A 11 -13.10 -27.38 11.50
N ASN A 12 -12.33 -27.24 12.59
CA ASN A 12 -12.08 -28.33 13.53
C ASN A 12 -13.37 -28.89 14.17
N THR A 13 -14.39 -28.04 14.37
CA THR A 13 -15.69 -28.43 14.90
C THR A 13 -16.42 -29.34 13.92
N ASP A 14 -16.38 -29.08 12.62
CA ASP A 14 -17.02 -29.93 11.60
C ASP A 14 -16.44 -31.34 11.61
N ILE A 15 -15.10 -31.45 11.67
CA ILE A 15 -14.42 -32.78 11.69
C ILE A 15 -14.72 -33.52 12.98
N ARG A 16 -14.67 -32.84 14.13
CA ARG A 16 -14.90 -33.43 15.45
C ARG A 16 -16.33 -33.99 15.58
N GLU A 17 -17.33 -33.18 15.18
CA GLU A 17 -18.73 -33.60 15.27
C GLU A 17 -19.05 -34.72 14.26
N ALA A 18 -18.43 -34.75 13.09
CA ALA A 18 -18.52 -35.83 12.13
C ALA A 18 -17.97 -37.16 12.70
N ALA A 19 -16.87 -37.10 13.47
CA ALA A 19 -16.28 -38.26 14.13
C ALA A 19 -17.16 -38.81 15.26
N ASN A 20 -17.78 -37.92 16.06
CA ASN A 20 -18.60 -38.32 17.21
C ASN A 20 -20.03 -38.75 16.85
N ARG A 21 -20.56 -38.39 15.68
CA ARG A 21 -21.90 -38.67 15.16
C ARG A 21 -23.08 -38.25 16.05
N GLU A 22 -22.85 -37.59 17.18
CA GLU A 22 -23.89 -37.19 18.14
C GLU A 22 -24.58 -35.89 17.75
N ARG A 23 -23.87 -35.00 17.05
CA ARG A 23 -24.38 -33.71 16.60
C ARG A 23 -24.01 -33.44 15.16
N LEU A 24 -24.83 -32.63 14.51
CA LEU A 24 -24.48 -32.09 13.19
C LEU A 24 -23.48 -30.92 13.38
N GLY A 25 -22.36 -30.99 12.73
CA GLY A 25 -21.41 -29.84 12.67
C GLY A 25 -22.03 -28.65 11.92
N PRO A 26 -21.43 -27.44 12.02
CA PRO A 26 -21.98 -26.24 11.42
C PRO A 26 -22.31 -26.38 9.93
N LEU A 27 -21.40 -26.94 9.14
CA LEU A 27 -21.61 -27.10 7.70
C LEU A 27 -22.72 -28.12 7.39
N VAL A 28 -22.70 -29.27 8.07
CA VAL A 28 -23.72 -30.33 7.84
C VAL A 28 -25.11 -29.83 8.23
N SER A 29 -25.24 -29.04 9.30
CA SER A 29 -26.50 -28.42 9.70
C SER A 29 -27.07 -27.53 8.60
N ILE A 30 -26.25 -26.75 7.91
CA ILE A 30 -26.65 -25.88 6.79
C ILE A 30 -27.09 -26.73 5.59
N LEU A 31 -26.35 -27.79 5.25
CA LEU A 31 -26.65 -28.66 4.12
C LEU A 31 -27.98 -29.46 4.32
N VAL A 32 -28.30 -29.81 5.56
CA VAL A 32 -29.56 -30.47 5.89
C VAL A 32 -30.73 -29.48 5.90
N ALA A 33 -30.50 -28.24 6.34
CA ALA A 33 -31.55 -27.24 6.44
C ALA A 33 -31.90 -26.55 5.10
N SER A 34 -31.00 -26.57 4.13
CA SER A 34 -31.18 -25.87 2.85
C SER A 34 -30.60 -26.68 1.69
N ARG A 35 -31.28 -26.59 0.53
CA ARG A 35 -30.85 -27.30 -0.68
C ARG A 35 -29.81 -26.47 -1.46
N PHE A 36 -28.70 -27.12 -1.80
CA PHE A 36 -27.63 -26.60 -2.67
C PHE A 36 -27.33 -27.61 -3.77
N ASP A 37 -26.89 -27.16 -4.93
CA ASP A 37 -26.57 -28.01 -6.07
C ASP A 37 -25.10 -28.45 -6.04
N VAL A 38 -24.19 -27.54 -5.61
CA VAL A 38 -22.75 -27.81 -5.51
C VAL A 38 -22.19 -27.24 -4.22
N LEU A 39 -21.33 -28.01 -3.56
CA LEU A 39 -20.55 -27.61 -2.39
C LEU A 39 -19.07 -27.49 -2.77
N TYR A 40 -18.51 -26.30 -2.64
CA TYR A 40 -17.08 -26.05 -2.73
C TYR A 40 -16.47 -26.10 -1.33
N LEU A 41 -15.66 -27.14 -1.09
CA LEU A 41 -14.96 -27.34 0.18
C LEU A 41 -13.51 -26.89 0.05
N ILE A 42 -13.12 -25.92 0.87
CA ILE A 42 -11.73 -25.45 0.97
C ILE A 42 -11.14 -25.86 2.32
N TYR A 43 -9.93 -26.41 2.30
CA TYR A 43 -9.33 -26.99 3.49
C TYR A 43 -7.81 -27.04 3.44
N ASP A 44 -7.20 -26.86 4.61
CA ASP A 44 -5.79 -27.04 4.90
C ASP A 44 -5.64 -28.16 5.95
N LYS A 45 -6.01 -29.38 5.56
CA LYS A 45 -6.10 -30.57 6.42
C LYS A 45 -5.64 -31.81 5.67
N PRO A 46 -5.18 -32.87 6.40
CA PRO A 46 -4.82 -34.13 5.79
C PRO A 46 -6.01 -34.78 5.04
N GLU A 47 -5.75 -35.31 3.86
CA GLU A 47 -6.77 -35.92 2.98
C GLU A 47 -7.55 -37.06 3.67
N THR A 48 -6.93 -37.76 4.63
CA THR A 48 -7.57 -38.82 5.40
C THR A 48 -8.72 -38.31 6.27
N GLU A 49 -8.57 -37.17 6.91
CA GLU A 49 -9.62 -36.55 7.72
C GLU A 49 -10.75 -36.02 6.84
N ILE A 50 -10.40 -35.43 5.71
CA ILE A 50 -11.37 -34.90 4.75
C ILE A 50 -12.20 -35.98 4.10
N THR A 51 -11.60 -37.11 3.73
CA THR A 51 -12.34 -38.24 3.14
C THR A 51 -13.41 -38.77 4.11
N SER A 52 -13.10 -38.86 5.39
CA SER A 52 -14.07 -39.27 6.42
C SER A 52 -15.20 -38.25 6.58
N PHE A 53 -14.88 -36.97 6.54
CA PHE A 53 -15.86 -35.88 6.62
C PHE A 53 -16.78 -35.83 5.40
N ILE A 54 -16.25 -36.00 4.19
CA ILE A 54 -17.04 -36.04 2.96
C ILE A 54 -18.02 -37.18 2.97
N ARG A 55 -17.59 -38.41 3.39
CA ARG A 55 -18.50 -39.56 3.53
C ARG A 55 -19.64 -39.25 4.50
N HIS A 56 -19.37 -38.55 5.59
CA HIS A 56 -20.38 -38.13 6.56
C HIS A 56 -21.40 -37.14 5.96
N ILE A 57 -21.00 -36.27 4.98
CA ILE A 57 -21.92 -35.43 4.22
C ILE A 57 -22.76 -36.26 3.25
N GLU A 58 -22.11 -37.10 2.44
CA GLU A 58 -22.75 -37.94 1.41
C GLU A 58 -23.79 -38.91 1.98
N GLU A 59 -23.60 -39.41 3.23
CA GLU A 59 -24.57 -40.22 3.94
C GLU A 59 -25.90 -39.47 4.26
N ARG A 60 -25.91 -38.11 4.18
CA ARG A 60 -27.04 -37.29 4.65
C ARG A 60 -27.64 -36.38 3.58
N VAL A 61 -26.86 -35.99 2.59
CA VAL A 61 -27.27 -35.03 1.58
C VAL A 61 -26.74 -35.46 0.21
N ASP A 62 -27.60 -35.46 -0.78
CA ASP A 62 -27.22 -35.69 -2.18
C ASP A 62 -26.77 -34.33 -2.79
N ILE A 63 -25.45 -34.11 -2.88
CA ILE A 63 -24.83 -32.88 -3.35
C ILE A 63 -23.51 -33.17 -4.07
N THR A 64 -23.25 -32.43 -5.15
CA THR A 64 -21.94 -32.49 -5.82
C THR A 64 -20.90 -31.76 -4.98
N ILE A 65 -19.80 -32.43 -4.59
CA ILE A 65 -18.74 -31.85 -3.76
C ILE A 65 -17.49 -31.62 -4.59
N ILE A 66 -17.03 -30.38 -4.64
CA ILE A 66 -15.76 -29.95 -5.27
C ILE A 66 -14.73 -29.68 -4.18
N LYS A 67 -13.65 -30.45 -4.19
CA LYS A 67 -12.55 -30.36 -3.21
C LYS A 67 -11.53 -29.33 -3.64
N ASN A 68 -11.16 -28.42 -2.73
CA ASN A 68 -10.13 -27.41 -2.92
C ASN A 68 -9.08 -27.51 -1.81
N PRO A 69 -8.11 -28.41 -1.92
CA PRO A 69 -6.99 -28.47 -0.98
C PRO A 69 -6.11 -27.22 -1.16
N VAL A 70 -5.72 -26.61 -0.04
CA VAL A 70 -4.83 -25.46 -0.02
C VAL A 70 -3.71 -25.70 0.98
N SER A 71 -2.57 -25.04 0.80
CA SER A 71 -1.48 -25.03 1.77
C SER A 71 -1.34 -23.60 2.27
N LEU A 72 -1.70 -23.37 3.53
CA LEU A 72 -1.58 -22.09 4.19
C LEU A 72 -0.28 -22.06 5.01
N SER A 73 0.46 -20.98 4.96
CA SER A 73 1.63 -20.79 5.83
C SER A 73 1.21 -20.72 7.31
N ASP A 74 0.05 -20.14 7.56
CA ASP A 74 -0.62 -20.03 8.85
C ASP A 74 -2.14 -19.92 8.62
N PRO A 75 -3.00 -20.67 9.35
CA PRO A 75 -4.45 -20.59 9.24
C PRO A 75 -5.06 -19.22 9.60
N THR A 76 -4.25 -18.28 10.08
CA THR A 76 -4.62 -16.89 10.35
C THR A 76 -3.99 -15.87 9.39
N HIS A 77 -3.15 -16.32 8.44
CA HIS A 77 -2.49 -15.43 7.49
C HIS A 77 -3.45 -14.94 6.39
N PHE A 78 -3.92 -13.72 6.53
CA PHE A 78 -4.93 -13.10 5.65
C PHE A 78 -4.59 -13.18 4.16
N GLY A 79 -3.34 -12.99 3.76
CA GLY A 79 -2.92 -12.99 2.36
C GLY A 79 -3.04 -14.36 1.69
N ASP A 80 -2.73 -15.46 2.40
CA ASP A 80 -2.85 -16.83 1.87
C ASP A 80 -4.33 -17.23 1.78
N ILE A 81 -5.09 -16.93 2.83
CA ILE A 81 -6.55 -17.17 2.88
C ILE A 81 -7.24 -16.42 1.73
N TYR A 82 -6.88 -15.16 1.52
CA TYR A 82 -7.43 -14.33 0.44
C TYR A 82 -7.17 -14.94 -0.94
N ARG A 83 -5.90 -15.29 -1.24
CA ARG A 83 -5.53 -15.87 -2.55
C ARG A 83 -6.26 -17.19 -2.82
N ALA A 84 -6.30 -18.06 -1.82
CA ALA A 84 -6.95 -19.36 -1.93
C ALA A 84 -8.46 -19.24 -2.16
N PHE A 85 -9.14 -18.41 -1.37
CA PHE A 85 -10.59 -18.25 -1.44
C PHE A 85 -11.02 -17.48 -2.69
N ASP A 86 -10.26 -16.48 -3.10
CA ASP A 86 -10.48 -15.71 -4.33
C ASP A 86 -10.35 -16.57 -5.59
N SER A 87 -9.33 -17.43 -5.66
CA SER A 87 -9.15 -18.38 -6.79
C SER A 87 -10.35 -19.27 -6.94
N MET A 88 -10.81 -19.88 -5.84
CA MET A 88 -11.96 -20.79 -5.83
C MET A 88 -13.26 -20.10 -6.26
N LEU A 89 -13.55 -18.90 -5.75
CA LEU A 89 -14.74 -18.14 -6.13
C LEU A 89 -14.71 -17.72 -7.61
N ASN A 90 -13.53 -17.33 -8.11
CA ASN A 90 -13.35 -16.95 -9.52
C ASN A 90 -13.55 -18.15 -10.47
N GLU A 91 -13.04 -19.32 -10.13
CA GLU A 91 -13.23 -20.56 -10.90
C GLU A 91 -14.71 -20.99 -10.90
N ALA A 92 -15.36 -20.95 -9.75
CA ALA A 92 -16.78 -21.27 -9.64
C ALA A 92 -17.66 -20.30 -10.44
N GLN A 93 -17.36 -19.00 -10.42
CA GLN A 93 -18.10 -18.00 -11.20
C GLN A 93 -17.92 -18.19 -12.72
N LYS A 94 -16.74 -18.64 -13.17
CA LYS A 94 -16.51 -18.98 -14.57
C LYS A 94 -17.26 -20.26 -14.99
N ALA A 95 -17.26 -21.27 -14.13
CA ALA A 95 -17.97 -22.53 -14.40
C ALA A 95 -19.50 -22.35 -14.36
N TYR A 96 -20.01 -21.49 -13.50
CA TYR A 96 -21.44 -21.24 -13.29
C TYR A 96 -21.78 -19.75 -13.32
N PRO A 97 -21.78 -19.08 -14.50
CA PRO A 97 -21.90 -17.61 -14.60
C PRO A 97 -23.18 -17.00 -14.02
N ASN A 98 -24.27 -17.80 -13.95
CA ASN A 98 -25.60 -17.35 -13.49
C ASN A 98 -26.01 -17.97 -12.15
N ALA A 99 -25.10 -18.64 -11.44
CA ALA A 99 -25.39 -19.27 -10.16
C ALA A 99 -25.55 -18.25 -9.03
N GLU A 100 -26.32 -18.64 -8.00
CA GLU A 100 -26.34 -17.93 -6.73
C GLU A 100 -25.18 -18.43 -5.86
N LEU A 101 -24.27 -17.53 -5.51
CA LEU A 101 -23.11 -17.84 -4.67
C LEU A 101 -23.45 -17.58 -3.21
N ILE A 102 -23.24 -18.58 -2.35
CA ILE A 102 -23.57 -18.51 -0.92
C ILE A 102 -22.34 -18.94 -0.13
N ILE A 103 -21.93 -18.14 0.83
CA ILE A 103 -20.75 -18.41 1.66
C ILE A 103 -21.18 -18.75 3.08
N GLN A 104 -20.71 -19.87 3.56
CA GLN A 104 -20.86 -20.26 4.96
C GLN A 104 -19.74 -19.57 5.78
N ILE A 105 -20.14 -18.92 6.89
CA ILE A 105 -19.24 -18.08 7.70
C ILE A 105 -19.03 -18.57 9.15
N THR A 106 -19.52 -19.77 9.50
CA THR A 106 -19.38 -20.31 10.84
C THR A 106 -18.13 -21.18 11.01
N SER A 107 -17.69 -21.85 9.94
CA SER A 107 -16.55 -22.77 9.98
C SER A 107 -15.24 -22.09 9.58
N GLY A 108 -14.13 -22.59 10.13
CA GLY A 108 -12.80 -22.02 9.91
C GLY A 108 -12.34 -21.13 11.07
N THR A 109 -11.25 -20.41 10.85
CA THR A 109 -10.71 -19.41 11.79
C THR A 109 -11.42 -18.06 11.64
N PRO A 110 -11.35 -17.16 12.63
CA PRO A 110 -11.87 -15.80 12.49
C PRO A 110 -11.30 -15.05 11.28
N ALA A 111 -10.04 -15.29 10.91
CA ALA A 111 -9.41 -14.71 9.73
C ALA A 111 -10.05 -15.24 8.44
N MET A 112 -10.33 -16.53 8.36
CA MET A 112 -11.05 -17.16 7.21
C MET A 112 -12.45 -16.57 7.07
N THR A 113 -13.18 -16.41 8.17
CA THR A 113 -14.51 -15.79 8.19
C THR A 113 -14.45 -14.34 7.70
N ALA A 114 -13.53 -13.54 8.24
CA ALA A 114 -13.37 -12.13 7.85
C ALA A 114 -13.05 -11.95 6.35
N VAL A 115 -12.09 -12.73 5.83
CA VAL A 115 -11.73 -12.71 4.40
C VAL A 115 -12.89 -13.17 3.52
N SER A 116 -13.64 -14.20 3.95
CA SER A 116 -14.80 -14.71 3.20
C SER A 116 -15.92 -13.68 3.10
N ILE A 117 -16.20 -12.94 4.19
CA ILE A 117 -17.17 -11.86 4.19
C ILE A 117 -16.69 -10.70 3.28
N LEU A 118 -15.42 -10.31 3.40
CA LEU A 118 -14.83 -9.26 2.56
C LEU A 118 -14.94 -9.58 1.08
N LEU A 119 -14.50 -10.76 0.65
CA LEU A 119 -14.57 -11.20 -0.74
C LEU A 119 -16.00 -11.33 -1.23
N GLY A 120 -16.86 -11.92 -0.42
CA GLY A 120 -18.26 -12.14 -0.78
C GLY A 120 -19.04 -10.85 -0.96
N LYS A 121 -18.86 -9.87 -0.10
CA LYS A 121 -19.51 -8.55 -0.19
C LYS A 121 -18.88 -7.66 -1.25
N ALA A 122 -17.54 -7.57 -1.28
CA ALA A 122 -16.86 -6.58 -2.09
C ALA A 122 -16.65 -7.00 -3.56
N LYS A 123 -16.45 -8.29 -3.84
CA LYS A 123 -16.03 -8.75 -5.18
C LYS A 123 -17.07 -9.62 -5.89
N TYR A 124 -17.80 -10.47 -5.16
CA TYR A 124 -18.63 -11.52 -5.75
C TYR A 124 -20.12 -11.35 -5.54
N SER A 125 -20.58 -10.36 -4.75
CA SER A 125 -22.01 -10.12 -4.42
C SER A 125 -22.72 -11.39 -3.96
N THR A 126 -22.14 -12.08 -2.96
CA THR A 126 -22.64 -13.34 -2.46
C THR A 126 -23.66 -13.14 -1.35
N LYS A 127 -24.48 -14.17 -1.08
CA LYS A 127 -25.23 -14.30 0.17
C LYS A 127 -24.39 -15.01 1.21
N PHE A 128 -24.79 -14.88 2.49
CA PHE A 128 -24.12 -15.52 3.60
C PHE A 128 -25.08 -16.42 4.38
N VAL A 129 -24.55 -17.50 4.92
CA VAL A 129 -25.29 -18.41 5.79
C VAL A 129 -24.43 -18.77 6.99
N GLN A 130 -25.05 -18.86 8.14
CA GLN A 130 -24.41 -19.28 9.40
C GLN A 130 -25.25 -20.32 10.12
N SER A 131 -24.59 -21.07 10.99
CA SER A 131 -25.24 -22.03 11.89
C SER A 131 -24.79 -21.78 13.32
N SER A 132 -25.73 -21.71 14.24
CA SER A 132 -25.47 -21.67 15.69
C SER A 132 -26.25 -22.74 16.44
N ILE A 133 -25.77 -23.11 17.61
CA ILE A 133 -26.44 -24.14 18.46
C ILE A 133 -27.79 -23.60 18.96
N GLU A 134 -27.89 -22.30 19.24
CA GLU A 134 -29.07 -21.69 19.85
C GLU A 134 -30.13 -21.29 18.81
N GLN A 135 -29.73 -20.78 17.66
CA GLN A 135 -30.62 -20.16 16.65
C GLN A 135 -30.80 -21.05 15.40
N GLY A 136 -30.05 -22.18 15.32
CA GLY A 136 -30.06 -23.02 14.13
C GLY A 136 -29.35 -22.31 12.93
N VAL A 137 -29.88 -22.63 11.73
CA VAL A 137 -29.36 -22.05 10.47
C VAL A 137 -30.10 -20.76 10.15
N SER A 138 -29.33 -19.70 9.88
CA SER A 138 -29.86 -18.37 9.54
C SER A 138 -29.02 -17.67 8.47
N GLU A 139 -29.65 -16.77 7.74
CA GLU A 139 -28.99 -15.83 6.84
C GLU A 139 -28.67 -14.55 7.65
N PRO A 140 -27.40 -14.29 8.00
CA PRO A 140 -27.05 -13.12 8.78
C PRO A 140 -27.22 -11.85 7.95
N ASP A 141 -27.88 -10.86 8.53
CA ASP A 141 -27.82 -9.51 7.99
C ASP A 141 -26.47 -8.88 8.36
N ILE A 142 -25.64 -8.65 7.36
CA ILE A 142 -24.34 -7.98 7.53
C ILE A 142 -24.55 -6.52 7.16
N PRO A 143 -24.74 -5.62 8.15
CA PRO A 143 -25.31 -4.28 7.95
C PRO A 143 -24.33 -3.24 7.37
N PHE A 144 -23.21 -3.66 6.83
CA PHE A 144 -22.29 -2.77 6.14
C PHE A 144 -22.22 -3.15 4.67
N ASP A 145 -22.52 -2.18 3.83
CA ASP A 145 -22.18 -2.23 2.41
C ASP A 145 -20.69 -1.93 2.27
N ILE A 146 -19.90 -3.00 2.13
CA ILE A 146 -18.49 -2.90 1.69
C ILE A 146 -18.48 -2.62 0.17
N PHE A 147 -19.46 -1.88 -0.31
CA PHE A 147 -19.57 -1.52 -1.72
C PHE A 147 -18.56 -0.41 -2.02
N ALA A 148 -17.67 -0.69 -2.93
CA ALA A 148 -16.79 0.21 -3.66
C ALA A 148 -15.48 0.67 -2.98
N ASP A 149 -15.25 0.49 -1.68
CA ASP A 149 -14.13 1.15 -1.02
C ASP A 149 -12.90 0.27 -0.76
N PHE A 150 -12.94 -1.05 -1.07
CA PHE A 150 -11.98 -1.95 -0.42
C PHE A 150 -10.99 -2.73 -1.28
N LEU A 151 -11.06 -2.77 -2.63
CA LEU A 151 -10.12 -3.62 -3.37
C LEU A 151 -9.61 -3.04 -4.71
N PRO A 152 -8.29 -2.99 -4.91
CA PRO A 152 -7.67 -2.67 -6.22
C PRO A 152 -8.05 -3.66 -7.34
N ALA A 153 -8.54 -4.86 -6.99
CA ALA A 153 -8.97 -5.87 -7.96
C ALA A 153 -10.40 -5.65 -8.53
N LEU A 154 -11.23 -4.85 -7.85
CA LEU A 154 -12.51 -4.38 -8.41
C LEU A 154 -12.31 -3.40 -9.57
N ALA A 155 -11.19 -2.68 -9.59
CA ALA A 155 -10.83 -1.81 -10.70
C ALA A 155 -10.83 -2.54 -12.04
N LYS A 156 -10.36 -3.79 -12.13
CA LYS A 156 -10.30 -4.52 -13.41
C LYS A 156 -11.66 -4.91 -14.01
N LYS A 157 -12.70 -5.19 -13.21
CA LYS A 157 -14.06 -5.45 -13.73
C LYS A 157 -14.89 -4.18 -13.88
N THR A 158 -14.64 -3.19 -13.05
CA THR A 158 -15.20 -1.86 -13.19
C THR A 158 -14.60 -1.16 -14.40
N ASP A 159 -13.32 -1.36 -14.74
CA ASP A 159 -12.66 -0.79 -15.92
C ASP A 159 -13.38 -1.16 -17.23
N ALA A 160 -13.87 -2.41 -17.41
CA ALA A 160 -14.63 -2.79 -18.61
C ALA A 160 -16.04 -2.14 -18.65
N LYS A 161 -16.71 -2.01 -17.51
CA LYS A 161 -18.03 -1.32 -17.40
C LYS A 161 -17.88 0.20 -17.37
N PHE A 162 -16.80 0.72 -16.76
CA PHE A 162 -16.46 2.15 -16.83
C PHE A 162 -15.99 2.54 -18.23
N SER A 163 -15.19 1.75 -18.92
CA SER A 163 -14.82 2.01 -20.33
C SER A 163 -16.03 2.08 -21.25
N SER A 164 -17.06 1.24 -21.04
CA SER A 164 -18.29 1.29 -21.82
C SER A 164 -19.21 2.49 -21.48
N LEU A 165 -19.12 3.03 -20.27
CA LEU A 165 -19.87 4.23 -19.84
C LEU A 165 -19.18 5.55 -20.25
N PHE A 166 -17.89 5.50 -20.65
CA PHE A 166 -17.09 6.67 -20.99
C PHE A 166 -16.57 6.67 -22.42
N SER A 167 -17.04 5.77 -23.28
CA SER A 167 -16.71 5.71 -24.71
C SER A 167 -17.13 6.96 -25.52
N GLY A 168 -17.54 8.05 -24.86
CA GLY A 168 -17.96 9.29 -25.52
C GLY A 168 -17.20 10.56 -25.14
N GLN A 169 -16.32 10.54 -24.11
CA GLN A 169 -15.51 11.72 -23.77
C GLN A 169 -14.11 11.28 -23.35
N THR A 170 -13.13 11.59 -24.17
CA THR A 170 -11.71 11.47 -23.81
C THR A 170 -11.47 12.32 -22.55
N PRO A 171 -11.02 11.75 -21.41
CA PRO A 171 -10.65 12.56 -20.25
C PRO A 171 -9.62 13.60 -20.68
N ASN A 172 -9.65 14.80 -20.11
CA ASN A 172 -8.76 15.91 -20.46
C ASN A 172 -7.28 15.49 -20.33
N SER A 173 -6.74 14.89 -21.39
CA SER A 173 -5.35 14.40 -21.46
C SER A 173 -4.34 15.53 -21.37
N ALA A 174 -4.73 16.76 -21.70
CA ALA A 174 -3.90 17.95 -21.64
C ALA A 174 -3.41 18.26 -20.21
N ALA A 175 -4.24 17.98 -19.19
CA ALA A 175 -3.87 18.20 -17.78
C ALA A 175 -2.70 17.31 -17.31
N PHE A 176 -2.44 16.21 -18.00
CA PHE A 176 -1.38 15.25 -17.70
C PHE A 176 -0.16 15.38 -18.65
N ALA A 177 -0.10 16.42 -19.49
CA ALA A 177 0.97 16.60 -20.48
C ALA A 177 2.35 16.79 -19.84
N ASP A 178 2.41 17.42 -18.66
CA ASP A 178 3.67 17.65 -17.93
C ASP A 178 4.24 16.35 -17.32
N ILE A 179 3.45 15.28 -17.25
CA ILE A 179 3.90 13.96 -16.79
C ILE A 179 4.46 13.21 -17.98
N LEU A 180 5.76 13.39 -18.21
CA LEU A 180 6.47 12.75 -19.32
C LEU A 180 6.74 11.29 -19.00
N THR A 181 6.33 10.40 -19.91
CA THR A 181 6.55 8.96 -19.77
C THR A 181 6.47 8.24 -21.11
N GLN A 182 7.16 7.11 -21.21
CA GLN A 182 7.03 6.08 -22.26
C GLN A 182 6.66 4.73 -21.63
N SER A 183 6.41 4.70 -20.32
CA SER A 183 6.05 3.48 -19.59
C SER A 183 4.56 3.22 -19.67
N ASP A 184 4.15 2.03 -20.12
CA ASP A 184 2.74 1.60 -20.17
C ASP A 184 2.05 1.65 -18.79
N ILE A 185 2.82 1.36 -17.74
CA ILE A 185 2.32 1.42 -16.35
C ILE A 185 1.92 2.86 -16.02
N MET A 186 2.77 3.83 -16.36
CA MET A 186 2.52 5.24 -16.09
C MET A 186 1.36 5.79 -16.95
N GLU A 187 1.27 5.38 -18.22
CA GLU A 187 0.14 5.76 -19.07
C GLU A 187 -1.19 5.20 -18.54
N THR A 188 -1.20 3.96 -18.05
CA THR A 188 -2.37 3.39 -17.38
C THR A 188 -2.74 4.18 -16.12
N LEU A 189 -1.75 4.61 -15.33
CA LEU A 189 -1.97 5.43 -14.13
C LEU A 189 -2.50 6.82 -14.47
N LYS A 190 -2.02 7.46 -15.55
CA LYS A 190 -2.56 8.74 -16.04
C LYS A 190 -4.03 8.61 -16.42
N GLN A 191 -4.41 7.53 -17.11
CA GLN A 191 -5.82 7.27 -17.46
C GLN A 191 -6.67 7.08 -16.20
N LYS A 192 -6.22 6.29 -15.22
CA LYS A 192 -6.91 6.12 -13.93
C LYS A 192 -7.05 7.44 -13.18
N ALA A 193 -5.98 8.22 -13.12
CA ALA A 193 -5.99 9.54 -12.49
C ALA A 193 -6.99 10.50 -13.16
N ALA A 194 -7.07 10.48 -14.50
CA ALA A 194 -8.04 11.28 -15.24
C ALA A 194 -9.50 10.89 -14.93
N ILE A 195 -9.79 9.61 -14.78
CA ILE A 195 -11.12 9.12 -14.38
C ILE A 195 -11.45 9.57 -12.95
N ILE A 196 -10.53 9.40 -12.01
CA ILE A 196 -10.70 9.82 -10.60
C ILE A 196 -10.86 11.35 -10.50
N ALA A 197 -10.15 12.11 -11.35
CA ALA A 197 -10.21 13.57 -11.36
C ALA A 197 -11.65 14.10 -11.55
N GLN A 198 -12.45 13.41 -12.39
CA GLN A 198 -13.84 13.79 -12.67
C GLN A 198 -14.82 13.56 -11.49
N ARG A 199 -14.37 12.86 -10.46
CA ARG A 199 -15.15 12.57 -9.25
C ARG A 199 -14.70 13.48 -8.12
N ASP A 200 -15.64 13.99 -7.33
CA ASP A 200 -15.35 14.84 -6.18
C ASP A 200 -15.11 14.01 -4.91
N VAL A 201 -14.15 13.08 -5.02
CA VAL A 201 -13.77 12.17 -3.94
C VAL A 201 -12.32 12.47 -3.49
N PRO A 202 -11.95 12.15 -2.24
CA PRO A 202 -10.58 12.20 -1.79
C PRO A 202 -9.68 11.28 -2.62
N VAL A 203 -8.40 11.66 -2.79
CA VAL A 203 -7.41 10.89 -3.53
C VAL A 203 -6.16 10.71 -2.68
N LEU A 204 -5.68 9.47 -2.57
CA LEU A 204 -4.40 9.14 -1.95
C LEU A 204 -3.37 8.73 -3.00
N ILE A 205 -2.27 9.47 -3.08
CA ILE A 205 -1.15 9.19 -3.98
C ILE A 205 -0.01 8.60 -3.16
N TYR A 206 0.27 7.31 -3.37
CA TYR A 206 1.36 6.60 -2.73
C TYR A 206 2.55 6.46 -3.67
N GLY A 207 3.78 6.53 -3.15
CA GLY A 207 5.00 6.28 -3.92
C GLY A 207 6.23 6.83 -3.23
N GLU A 208 7.40 6.31 -3.61
CA GLU A 208 8.68 6.74 -3.07
C GLU A 208 8.91 8.26 -3.24
N THR A 209 9.83 8.82 -2.45
CA THR A 209 10.24 10.22 -2.59
C THR A 209 10.78 10.47 -3.99
N GLY A 210 10.38 11.59 -4.61
CA GLY A 210 10.87 11.98 -5.94
C GLY A 210 10.21 11.26 -7.12
N THR A 211 9.13 10.47 -6.92
CA THR A 211 8.40 9.77 -8.00
C THR A 211 7.47 10.68 -8.81
N GLY A 212 7.20 11.91 -8.35
CA GLY A 212 6.33 12.88 -9.05
C GLY A 212 4.92 12.97 -8.48
N LYS A 213 4.69 12.64 -7.20
CA LYS A 213 3.38 12.72 -6.52
C LYS A 213 2.72 14.10 -6.66
N GLU A 214 3.50 15.18 -6.51
CA GLU A 214 3.01 16.56 -6.67
C GLU A 214 2.51 16.86 -8.09
N LEU A 215 3.21 16.36 -9.13
CA LEU A 215 2.76 16.50 -10.51
C LEU A 215 1.43 15.80 -10.76
N PHE A 216 1.26 14.61 -10.20
CA PHE A 216 -0.02 13.91 -10.27
C PHE A 216 -1.13 14.65 -9.53
N ALA A 217 -0.85 15.19 -8.34
CA ALA A 217 -1.83 15.99 -7.60
C ALA A 217 -2.30 17.23 -8.40
N LYS A 218 -1.37 17.96 -9.00
CA LYS A 218 -1.67 19.09 -9.89
C LYS A 218 -2.47 18.66 -11.11
N ALA A 219 -2.08 17.55 -11.77
CA ALA A 219 -2.76 17.04 -12.94
C ALA A 219 -4.20 16.60 -12.62
N ILE A 220 -4.42 15.93 -11.47
CA ILE A 220 -5.74 15.52 -10.99
C ILE A 220 -6.61 16.75 -10.71
N HIS A 221 -6.07 17.78 -10.07
CA HIS A 221 -6.78 19.03 -9.84
C HIS A 221 -7.17 19.68 -11.16
N ASN A 222 -6.22 19.87 -12.08
CA ASN A 222 -6.42 20.51 -13.38
C ASN A 222 -7.39 19.75 -14.30
N ALA A 223 -7.49 18.42 -14.12
CA ALA A 223 -8.45 17.59 -14.84
C ALA A 223 -9.82 17.52 -14.15
N SER A 224 -10.01 18.12 -12.98
CA SER A 224 -11.22 18.03 -12.18
C SER A 224 -12.23 19.10 -12.51
N ARG A 225 -13.44 18.98 -11.91
CA ARG A 225 -14.47 20.03 -11.95
C ARG A 225 -14.10 21.29 -11.17
N ARG A 226 -13.01 21.24 -10.40
CA ARG A 226 -12.48 22.35 -9.60
C ARG A 226 -11.21 22.96 -10.21
N ALA A 227 -10.95 22.72 -11.50
CA ALA A 227 -9.72 23.18 -12.18
C ALA A 227 -9.55 24.71 -12.19
N ASP A 228 -10.66 25.44 -12.15
CA ASP A 228 -10.71 26.91 -12.07
C ASP A 228 -10.68 27.47 -10.64
N LYS A 229 -10.63 26.60 -9.63
CA LYS A 229 -10.60 26.94 -8.21
C LYS A 229 -9.19 26.83 -7.62
N PRO A 230 -8.94 27.38 -6.43
CA PRO A 230 -7.61 27.32 -5.86
C PRO A 230 -7.17 25.88 -5.56
N LEU A 231 -5.89 25.59 -5.88
CA LEU A 231 -5.15 24.44 -5.38
C LEU A 231 -4.17 24.94 -4.33
N LEU A 232 -4.41 24.63 -3.07
CA LEU A 232 -3.50 24.93 -1.98
C LEU A 232 -2.68 23.70 -1.63
N THR A 233 -1.38 23.87 -1.47
CA THR A 233 -0.44 22.78 -1.12
C THR A 233 0.09 22.98 0.29
N LEU A 234 0.03 21.96 1.11
CA LEU A 234 0.59 21.92 2.44
C LEU A 234 1.50 20.69 2.58
N ASN A 235 2.77 20.91 2.93
CA ASN A 235 3.65 19.81 3.33
C ASN A 235 3.51 19.59 4.85
N CYS A 236 2.93 18.44 5.25
CA CYS A 236 2.67 18.13 6.65
C CYS A 236 3.94 17.89 7.45
N GLY A 237 5.01 17.38 6.83
CA GLY A 237 6.30 17.15 7.49
C GLY A 237 7.12 18.41 7.71
N ALA A 238 6.84 19.50 6.97
CA ALA A 238 7.57 20.77 7.10
C ALA A 238 7.05 21.65 8.25
N ILE A 239 5.91 21.30 8.86
CA ILE A 239 5.27 22.12 9.91
C ILE A 239 5.50 21.45 11.28
N PRO A 240 5.93 22.23 12.30
CA PRO A 240 5.98 21.71 13.66
C PRO A 240 4.63 21.13 14.12
N LYS A 241 4.65 19.99 14.80
CA LYS A 241 3.44 19.27 15.20
C LYS A 241 2.43 20.13 15.96
N ASP A 242 2.92 21.02 16.82
CA ASP A 242 2.10 21.92 17.63
C ASP A 242 1.39 23.01 16.81
N LEU A 243 1.88 23.29 15.60
CA LEU A 243 1.33 24.33 14.72
C LEU A 243 0.47 23.76 13.58
N ILE A 244 0.45 22.46 13.37
CA ILE A 244 -0.25 21.86 12.23
C ILE A 244 -1.77 22.12 12.30
N ASP A 245 -2.38 22.01 13.47
CA ASP A 245 -3.80 22.27 13.67
C ASP A 245 -4.19 23.73 13.40
N THR A 246 -3.40 24.67 13.91
CA THR A 246 -3.64 26.10 13.68
C THR A 246 -3.42 26.47 12.21
N THR A 247 -2.52 25.78 11.52
CA THR A 247 -2.26 25.96 10.09
C THR A 247 -3.40 25.39 9.24
N LEU A 248 -3.86 24.17 9.53
CA LEU A 248 -4.94 23.52 8.78
C LEU A 248 -6.30 24.20 9.01
N PHE A 249 -6.67 24.38 10.29
CA PHE A 249 -8.03 24.78 10.67
C PHE A 249 -8.16 26.26 11.02
N GLY A 250 -7.02 26.97 11.22
CA GLY A 250 -7.01 28.34 11.71
C GLY A 250 -7.27 28.46 13.21
N HIS A 251 -7.20 29.68 13.75
CA HIS A 251 -7.42 29.93 15.18
C HIS A 251 -8.14 31.25 15.41
N THR A 252 -8.81 31.36 16.55
CA THR A 252 -9.39 32.60 17.05
C THR A 252 -8.37 33.38 17.88
N LYS A 253 -8.57 34.69 18.02
CA LYS A 253 -7.82 35.50 18.95
C LYS A 253 -7.90 34.90 20.37
N GLY A 254 -6.75 34.76 21.04
CA GLY A 254 -6.66 34.21 22.40
C GLY A 254 -6.68 32.68 22.48
N ALA A 255 -6.65 31.96 21.38
CA ALA A 255 -6.67 30.50 21.35
C ALA A 255 -5.46 29.84 22.07
N PHE A 256 -4.32 30.52 22.06
CA PHE A 256 -3.08 30.11 22.74
C PHE A 256 -2.21 31.32 23.07
N THR A 257 -1.16 31.15 23.85
CA THR A 257 -0.20 32.20 24.18
C THR A 257 0.50 32.71 22.92
N GLY A 258 0.23 33.97 22.51
CA GLY A 258 0.73 34.56 21.26
C GLY A 258 -0.32 34.68 20.15
N ALA A 259 -1.53 34.19 20.31
CA ALA A 259 -2.63 34.36 19.37
C ALA A 259 -3.28 35.76 19.50
N HIS A 260 -2.54 36.80 19.05
CA HIS A 260 -3.00 38.19 19.15
C HIS A 260 -4.17 38.53 18.22
N GLU A 261 -4.28 37.82 17.08
CA GLU A 261 -5.32 37.99 16.07
C GLU A 261 -5.90 36.63 15.64
N SER A 262 -7.08 36.63 15.04
CA SER A 262 -7.64 35.44 14.41
C SER A 262 -7.02 35.22 13.05
N ARG A 263 -6.69 33.96 12.70
CA ARG A 263 -6.08 33.60 11.41
C ARG A 263 -6.86 32.48 10.72
N LYS A 264 -7.11 32.67 9.41
CA LYS A 264 -7.73 31.63 8.57
C LYS A 264 -6.78 30.47 8.34
N GLY A 265 -7.28 29.23 8.51
CA GLY A 265 -6.57 28.01 8.15
C GLY A 265 -6.66 27.68 6.66
N TYR A 266 -5.93 26.65 6.24
CA TYR A 266 -5.92 26.16 4.87
C TYR A 266 -7.30 25.70 4.40
N PHE A 267 -8.14 25.09 5.27
CA PHE A 267 -9.50 24.69 4.91
C PHE A 267 -10.37 25.89 4.54
N GLU A 268 -10.26 26.99 5.24
CA GLU A 268 -11.03 28.21 4.90
C GLU A 268 -10.49 28.89 3.63
N GLN A 269 -9.17 28.85 3.41
CA GLN A 269 -8.54 29.43 2.21
C GLN A 269 -8.80 28.58 0.96
N ALA A 270 -8.91 27.24 1.09
CA ALA A 270 -9.17 26.30 0.00
C ALA A 270 -10.66 26.12 -0.31
N GLU A 271 -11.53 26.96 0.24
CA GLU A 271 -12.98 26.82 0.06
C GLU A 271 -13.38 26.72 -1.40
N ARG A 272 -14.20 25.74 -1.75
CA ARG A 272 -14.63 25.30 -3.10
C ARG A 272 -13.49 24.85 -4.01
N GLY A 273 -12.26 24.79 -3.49
CA GLY A 273 -11.04 24.37 -4.20
C GLY A 273 -10.58 22.99 -3.83
N THR A 274 -9.28 22.81 -3.88
CA THR A 274 -8.58 21.56 -3.55
C THR A 274 -7.46 21.85 -2.56
N LEU A 275 -7.37 21.02 -1.52
CA LEU A 275 -6.24 21.02 -0.60
C LEU A 275 -5.38 19.77 -0.87
N PHE A 276 -4.13 20.02 -1.27
CA PHE A 276 -3.13 18.97 -1.43
C PHE A 276 -2.28 18.87 -0.16
N LEU A 277 -2.32 17.71 0.49
CA LEU A 277 -1.57 17.37 1.69
C LEU A 277 -0.40 16.46 1.32
N ASP A 278 0.78 17.01 1.20
CA ASP A 278 2.01 16.22 0.99
C ASP A 278 2.56 15.71 2.32
N GLU A 279 3.28 14.58 2.28
CA GLU A 279 3.78 13.89 3.48
C GLU A 279 2.65 13.60 4.50
N PHE A 280 1.50 13.16 3.99
CA PHE A 280 0.26 12.95 4.75
C PHE A 280 0.43 12.03 5.96
N GLY A 281 1.34 11.03 5.88
CA GLY A 281 1.65 10.11 6.98
C GLY A 281 2.36 10.79 8.18
N GLU A 282 2.81 12.04 8.05
CA GLU A 282 3.44 12.79 9.13
C GLU A 282 2.45 13.54 10.03
N LEU A 283 1.15 13.51 9.71
CA LEU A 283 0.12 14.16 10.53
C LEU A 283 0.04 13.57 11.95
N PRO A 284 0.03 14.40 13.00
CA PRO A 284 -0.22 13.94 14.36
C PRO A 284 -1.61 13.28 14.50
N LEU A 285 -1.76 12.31 15.41
CA LEU A 285 -3.01 11.59 15.64
C LEU A 285 -4.20 12.52 15.96
N GLU A 286 -3.97 13.60 16.70
CA GLU A 286 -5.01 14.60 17.01
C GLU A 286 -5.51 15.31 15.75
N SER A 287 -4.59 15.71 14.88
CA SER A 287 -4.91 16.32 13.58
C SER A 287 -5.64 15.35 12.65
N GLN A 288 -5.29 14.06 12.70
CA GLN A 288 -5.98 13.01 11.94
C GLN A 288 -7.46 12.90 12.36
N VAL A 289 -7.77 13.00 13.68
CA VAL A 289 -9.16 12.99 14.19
C VAL A 289 -9.97 14.18 13.64
N ARG A 290 -9.36 15.37 13.65
CA ARG A 290 -10.03 16.58 13.15
C ARG A 290 -10.24 16.53 11.64
N LEU A 291 -9.23 16.05 10.90
CA LEU A 291 -9.33 15.87 9.45
C LEU A 291 -10.39 14.85 9.06
N LEU A 292 -10.52 13.75 9.82
CA LEU A 292 -11.58 12.77 9.60
C LEU A 292 -12.98 13.40 9.70
N ARG A 293 -13.21 14.28 10.69
CA ARG A 293 -14.48 15.01 10.81
C ARG A 293 -14.76 15.89 9.58
N VAL A 294 -13.74 16.58 9.07
CA VAL A 294 -13.90 17.40 7.85
C VAL A 294 -14.32 16.52 6.68
N ILE A 295 -13.67 15.37 6.47
CA ILE A 295 -13.97 14.49 5.35
C ILE A 295 -15.35 13.83 5.48
N GLN A 296 -15.78 13.53 6.71
CA GLN A 296 -17.05 12.84 6.96
C GLN A 296 -18.24 13.78 7.01
N GLN A 297 -18.10 14.92 7.68
CA GLN A 297 -19.19 15.83 8.02
C GLN A 297 -19.19 17.09 7.15
N GLY A 298 -18.08 17.37 6.46
CA GLY A 298 -17.94 18.62 5.70
C GLY A 298 -17.88 19.86 6.59
N THR A 299 -17.48 19.69 7.88
CA THR A 299 -17.39 20.80 8.84
C THR A 299 -16.06 20.75 9.63
N PHE A 300 -15.61 21.90 10.10
CA PHE A 300 -14.46 22.05 10.99
C PHE A 300 -14.67 23.19 12.00
N THR A 301 -13.86 23.18 13.06
CA THR A 301 -13.84 24.27 14.04
C THR A 301 -12.43 24.89 14.10
N LEU A 302 -12.35 26.21 14.22
CA LEU A 302 -11.08 26.88 14.50
C LEU A 302 -10.55 26.44 15.87
N VAL A 303 -9.23 26.50 16.02
CA VAL A 303 -8.60 26.30 17.33
C VAL A 303 -9.04 27.42 18.25
N GLY A 304 -9.51 27.08 19.45
CA GLY A 304 -10.06 28.04 20.42
C GLY A 304 -11.53 28.45 20.16
N SER A 305 -12.25 27.80 19.24
CA SER A 305 -13.67 28.04 18.97
C SER A 305 -14.47 26.76 19.08
N THR A 306 -15.75 26.90 19.44
CA THR A 306 -16.75 25.81 19.40
C THR A 306 -17.69 25.92 18.19
N THR A 307 -17.58 27.01 17.41
CA THR A 307 -18.44 27.26 16.26
C THR A 307 -17.97 26.44 15.06
N GLU A 308 -18.84 25.62 14.52
CA GLU A 308 -18.58 24.85 13.29
C GLU A 308 -18.66 25.73 12.06
N LYS A 309 -17.74 25.51 11.11
CA LYS A 309 -17.71 26.09 9.77
C LYS A 309 -17.84 24.99 8.73
N LEU A 310 -18.53 25.28 7.63
CA LEU A 310 -18.59 24.38 6.47
C LEU A 310 -17.25 24.32 5.75
N ALA A 311 -16.90 23.17 5.22
CA ALA A 311 -15.71 22.92 4.41
C ALA A 311 -16.10 22.23 3.09
N ASP A 312 -16.25 22.99 2.03
CA ASP A 312 -16.40 22.47 0.67
C ASP A 312 -15.00 22.42 0.02
N VAL A 313 -14.19 21.44 0.42
CA VAL A 313 -12.77 21.29 -0.03
C VAL A 313 -12.54 19.86 -0.48
N ARG A 314 -12.06 19.69 -1.72
CA ARG A 314 -11.56 18.39 -2.19
C ARG A 314 -10.18 18.13 -1.62
N ILE A 315 -9.93 16.92 -1.10
CA ILE A 315 -8.64 16.52 -0.54
C ILE A 315 -7.90 15.62 -1.51
N ILE A 316 -6.63 15.96 -1.76
CA ILE A 316 -5.65 15.08 -2.39
C ILE A 316 -4.52 14.91 -1.38
N ALA A 317 -4.19 13.69 -0.98
CA ALA A 317 -3.13 13.39 -0.05
C ALA A 317 -2.01 12.62 -0.75
N ALA A 318 -0.76 12.85 -0.34
CA ALA A 318 0.38 12.10 -0.84
C ALA A 318 1.29 11.64 0.31
N THR A 319 1.85 10.43 0.19
CA THR A 319 2.80 9.89 1.17
C THR A 319 3.75 8.89 0.54
N ASN A 320 4.92 8.75 1.12
CA ASN A 320 5.87 7.66 0.86
C ASN A 320 5.88 6.61 1.98
N ARG A 321 5.18 6.86 3.10
CA ARG A 321 5.10 5.93 4.23
C ARG A 321 4.10 4.82 3.96
N ASN A 322 4.39 3.62 4.44
CA ASN A 322 3.42 2.53 4.45
C ASN A 322 2.40 2.79 5.57
N LEU A 323 1.26 3.39 5.21
CA LEU A 323 0.21 3.71 6.19
C LEU A 323 -0.40 2.47 6.84
N ILE A 324 -0.33 1.30 6.20
CA ILE A 324 -0.82 0.04 6.79
C ILE A 324 0.06 -0.38 7.97
N ASP A 325 1.38 -0.26 7.82
CA ASP A 325 2.32 -0.51 8.91
C ASP A 325 2.14 0.53 10.04
N ASP A 326 1.97 1.80 9.67
CA ASP A 326 1.70 2.89 10.62
C ASP A 326 0.38 2.68 11.40
N ILE A 327 -0.65 2.09 10.78
CA ILE A 327 -1.91 1.71 11.44
C ILE A 327 -1.65 0.60 12.45
N ALA A 328 -0.90 -0.44 12.06
CA ALA A 328 -0.56 -1.55 12.95
C ALA A 328 0.26 -1.08 14.17
N GLU A 329 1.11 -0.06 14.00
CA GLU A 329 1.90 0.55 15.05
C GLU A 329 1.15 1.64 15.85
N GLY A 330 -0.11 1.92 15.53
CA GLY A 330 -0.92 2.95 16.18
C GLY A 330 -0.49 4.40 15.89
N LYS A 331 0.31 4.62 14.84
CA LYS A 331 0.80 5.94 14.39
C LYS A 331 -0.16 6.63 13.43
N PHE A 332 -1.01 5.86 12.77
CA PHE A 332 -2.02 6.35 11.84
C PHE A 332 -3.37 5.71 12.12
N ARG A 333 -4.46 6.48 11.92
CA ARG A 333 -5.82 5.98 12.17
C ARG A 333 -6.35 5.22 10.96
N GLU A 334 -6.87 4.06 11.22
CA GLU A 334 -7.49 3.18 10.21
C GLU A 334 -8.71 3.84 9.54
N ASP A 335 -9.57 4.48 10.33
CA ASP A 335 -10.79 5.14 9.84
C ASP A 335 -10.49 6.30 8.88
N LEU A 336 -9.45 7.08 9.14
CA LEU A 336 -9.00 8.14 8.23
C LEU A 336 -8.42 7.56 6.93
N PHE A 337 -7.61 6.51 7.04
CA PHE A 337 -7.03 5.84 5.86
C PHE A 337 -8.11 5.45 4.86
N TYR A 338 -9.15 4.74 5.32
CA TYR A 338 -10.23 4.30 4.43
C TYR A 338 -11.05 5.44 3.82
N ARG A 339 -11.14 6.57 4.48
CA ARG A 339 -11.84 7.74 3.96
C ARG A 339 -11.05 8.50 2.91
N VAL A 340 -9.73 8.49 2.98
CA VAL A 340 -8.86 9.18 2.02
C VAL A 340 -8.46 8.28 0.85
N ALA A 341 -8.36 6.97 1.06
CA ALA A 341 -7.94 6.00 0.05
C ALA A 341 -9.03 5.60 -0.96
N ILE A 342 -10.14 6.36 -1.06
CA ILE A 342 -11.22 6.10 -2.05
C ILE A 342 -10.66 6.15 -3.48
N GLY A 343 -9.88 7.17 -3.80
CA GLY A 343 -9.14 7.26 -5.05
C GLY A 343 -7.66 6.95 -4.80
N MET A 344 -7.23 5.69 -4.87
CA MET A 344 -5.83 5.33 -4.63
C MET A 344 -5.03 5.22 -5.92
N ILE A 345 -3.87 5.91 -5.97
CA ILE A 345 -2.90 5.88 -7.07
C ILE A 345 -1.53 5.55 -6.48
N THR A 346 -0.93 4.45 -6.94
CA THR A 346 0.43 4.06 -6.53
C THR A 346 1.40 4.32 -7.67
N LEU A 347 2.32 5.26 -7.47
CA LEU A 347 3.35 5.61 -8.45
C LEU A 347 4.52 4.63 -8.31
N PRO A 348 4.91 3.93 -9.40
CA PRO A 348 6.07 3.07 -9.37
C PRO A 348 7.36 3.90 -9.24
N PRO A 349 8.41 3.36 -8.63
CA PRO A 349 9.73 3.98 -8.62
C PRO A 349 10.31 4.03 -10.04
N LEU A 350 11.24 4.96 -10.25
CA LEU A 350 11.80 5.24 -11.59
C LEU A 350 12.47 4.00 -12.24
N ARG A 351 13.10 3.13 -11.44
CA ARG A 351 13.70 1.86 -11.88
C ARG A 351 12.70 0.87 -12.49
N GLU A 352 11.40 1.00 -12.22
CA GLU A 352 10.33 0.15 -12.75
C GLU A 352 9.63 0.77 -13.98
N ARG A 353 9.98 2.01 -14.35
CA ARG A 353 9.40 2.74 -15.48
C ARG A 353 10.23 2.51 -16.74
N LYS A 354 9.93 1.45 -17.49
CA LYS A 354 10.66 1.13 -18.72
C LYS A 354 10.55 2.26 -19.73
N GLY A 355 11.70 2.71 -20.28
CA GLY A 355 11.77 3.76 -21.29
C GLY A 355 11.81 5.20 -20.75
N ASP A 356 11.44 5.43 -19.50
CA ASP A 356 11.37 6.79 -18.93
C ASP A 356 12.76 7.41 -18.68
N LEU A 357 13.75 6.62 -18.25
CA LEU A 357 15.06 7.14 -17.87
C LEU A 357 15.75 7.94 -19.01
N PRO A 358 15.91 7.42 -20.24
CA PRO A 358 16.51 8.22 -21.33
C PRO A 358 15.66 9.44 -21.72
N LEU A 359 14.33 9.32 -21.69
CA LEU A 359 13.43 10.41 -22.01
C LEU A 359 13.56 11.54 -20.97
N LEU A 360 13.47 11.20 -19.69
CA LEU A 360 13.56 12.16 -18.58
C LEU A 360 14.94 12.79 -18.51
N ALA A 361 16.03 12.03 -18.68
CA ALA A 361 17.38 12.57 -18.69
C ALA A 361 17.56 13.65 -19.76
N LYS A 362 17.08 13.38 -20.98
CA LYS A 362 17.09 14.37 -22.06
C LYS A 362 16.31 15.63 -21.72
N LYS A 363 15.06 15.46 -21.23
CA LYS A 363 14.18 16.58 -20.92
C LYS A 363 14.67 17.40 -19.73
N LEU A 364 15.25 16.76 -18.73
CA LEU A 364 15.87 17.45 -17.60
C LEU A 364 17.09 18.24 -18.02
N LEU A 365 17.94 17.69 -18.91
CA LEU A 365 19.07 18.41 -19.45
C LEU A 365 18.64 19.58 -20.35
N GLU A 366 17.62 19.40 -21.21
CA GLU A 366 17.04 20.52 -21.99
C GLU A 366 16.59 21.66 -21.07
N LYS A 367 15.94 21.33 -19.95
CA LYS A 367 15.53 22.32 -18.96
C LYS A 367 16.73 23.03 -18.32
N VAL A 368 17.76 22.27 -17.90
CA VAL A 368 19.00 22.86 -17.33
C VAL A 368 19.66 23.80 -18.34
N ASN A 369 19.75 23.39 -19.61
CA ASN A 369 20.31 24.23 -20.68
C ASN A 369 19.51 25.53 -20.88
N LEU A 370 18.18 25.45 -20.81
CA LEU A 370 17.32 26.63 -20.94
C LEU A 370 17.49 27.58 -19.75
N ASP A 371 17.43 27.01 -18.53
CA ASP A 371 17.54 27.78 -17.28
C ASP A 371 18.94 28.47 -17.12
N ALA A 372 19.98 27.89 -17.71
CA ALA A 372 21.35 28.39 -17.66
C ALA A 372 21.77 29.19 -18.92
N SER A 373 20.89 29.37 -19.91
CA SER A 373 21.22 30.00 -21.21
C SER A 373 21.81 31.39 -21.08
N ASP A 374 21.39 32.16 -20.08
CA ASP A 374 21.81 33.55 -19.84
C ASP A 374 23.00 33.63 -18.87
N ALA A 375 23.51 32.53 -18.35
CA ALA A 375 24.63 32.50 -17.42
C ALA A 375 25.97 32.77 -18.17
N PRO A 376 26.80 33.71 -17.71
CA PRO A 376 28.08 33.99 -18.37
C PRO A 376 28.98 32.76 -18.44
N GLY A 377 29.42 32.43 -19.68
CA GLY A 377 30.33 31.31 -19.91
C GLY A 377 29.67 29.91 -19.88
N TYR A 378 28.35 29.80 -19.77
CA TYR A 378 27.65 28.54 -19.86
C TYR A 378 27.71 28.00 -21.30
N ILE A 379 28.11 26.75 -21.42
CA ILE A 379 28.11 26.01 -22.68
C ILE A 379 26.98 25.01 -22.65
N HIS A 380 26.15 25.01 -23.69
CA HIS A 380 25.02 24.10 -23.83
C HIS A 380 25.47 22.62 -23.77
N LYS A 381 24.91 21.82 -22.86
CA LYS A 381 25.33 20.47 -22.55
C LYS A 381 24.59 19.43 -23.37
N LYS A 382 25.30 18.32 -23.65
CA LYS A 382 24.76 17.11 -24.29
C LYS A 382 25.18 15.86 -23.51
N LEU A 383 24.31 14.84 -23.42
CA LEU A 383 24.67 13.56 -22.83
C LEU A 383 25.37 12.67 -23.86
N SER A 384 26.49 12.06 -23.50
CA SER A 384 27.15 11.02 -24.29
C SER A 384 26.31 9.74 -24.28
N ALA A 385 26.55 8.85 -25.25
CA ALA A 385 25.89 7.54 -25.30
C ALA A 385 26.16 6.69 -24.04
N ASN A 386 27.40 6.75 -23.52
CA ASN A 386 27.78 6.04 -22.29
C ASN A 386 27.09 6.63 -21.07
N ALA A 387 26.94 7.97 -20.97
CA ALA A 387 26.18 8.63 -19.92
C ALA A 387 24.72 8.18 -19.91
N ILE A 388 24.06 8.11 -21.07
CA ILE A 388 22.69 7.63 -21.22
C ILE A 388 22.58 6.16 -20.79
N LYS A 389 23.55 5.31 -21.18
CA LYS A 389 23.60 3.90 -20.79
C LYS A 389 23.76 3.76 -19.28
N PHE A 390 24.65 4.50 -18.67
CA PHE A 390 24.82 4.53 -17.22
C PHE A 390 23.54 4.96 -16.49
N ILE A 391 22.94 6.09 -16.89
CA ILE A 391 21.68 6.59 -16.34
C ILE A 391 20.58 5.51 -16.43
N SER A 392 20.52 4.77 -17.56
CA SER A 392 19.50 3.74 -17.77
C SER A 392 19.67 2.51 -16.88
N ASN A 393 20.89 2.25 -16.39
CA ASN A 393 21.21 1.07 -15.57
C ASN A 393 21.26 1.36 -14.07
N TYR A 394 21.36 2.62 -13.67
CA TYR A 394 21.42 3.02 -12.27
C TYR A 394 20.02 2.95 -11.62
N SER A 395 19.95 2.60 -10.34
CA SER A 395 18.69 2.31 -9.64
C SER A 395 17.88 3.53 -9.23
N TRP A 396 18.50 4.71 -9.16
CA TRP A 396 17.89 6.00 -8.79
C TRP A 396 17.04 5.91 -7.52
N PRO A 397 17.61 5.64 -6.33
CA PRO A 397 16.85 5.55 -5.09
C PRO A 397 16.08 6.83 -4.75
N GLY A 398 16.56 8.01 -5.13
CA GLY A 398 15.85 9.28 -5.02
C GLY A 398 14.97 9.62 -6.24
N ASN A 399 14.76 8.65 -7.14
CA ASN A 399 13.88 8.76 -8.31
C ASN A 399 14.20 9.99 -9.20
N VAL A 400 13.18 10.65 -9.72
CA VAL A 400 13.33 11.81 -10.64
C VAL A 400 14.02 12.99 -9.94
N ARG A 401 13.83 13.16 -8.63
CA ARG A 401 14.49 14.23 -7.86
C ARG A 401 16.01 14.05 -7.83
N GLU A 402 16.49 12.84 -7.62
CA GLU A 402 17.92 12.52 -7.65
C GLU A 402 18.48 12.65 -9.06
N LEU A 403 17.80 12.11 -10.08
CA LEU A 403 18.20 12.25 -11.49
C LEU A 403 18.35 13.72 -11.90
N GLN A 404 17.37 14.56 -11.56
CA GLN A 404 17.40 15.99 -11.85
C GLN A 404 18.58 16.69 -11.17
N ALA A 405 18.79 16.43 -9.89
CA ALA A 405 19.87 17.03 -9.13
C ALA A 405 21.25 16.58 -9.65
N THR A 406 21.39 15.31 -10.06
CA THR A 406 22.64 14.78 -10.64
C THR A 406 22.94 15.41 -12.00
N ILE A 407 21.97 15.51 -12.90
CA ILE A 407 22.14 16.15 -14.21
C ILE A 407 22.51 17.63 -14.02
N LEU A 408 21.86 18.34 -13.10
CA LEU A 408 22.18 19.74 -12.81
C LEU A 408 23.62 19.88 -12.31
N ARG A 409 24.06 19.06 -11.34
CA ARG A 409 25.44 19.11 -10.80
C ARG A 409 26.48 18.79 -11.89
N ALA A 410 26.27 17.73 -12.66
CA ALA A 410 27.15 17.38 -13.78
C ALA A 410 27.27 18.52 -14.78
N SER A 411 26.17 19.20 -15.09
CA SER A 411 26.14 20.32 -16.01
C SER A 411 26.89 21.57 -15.46
N LEU A 412 26.88 21.77 -14.15
CA LEU A 412 27.58 22.89 -13.50
C LEU A 412 29.08 22.63 -13.38
N TRP A 413 29.51 21.42 -13.13
CA TRP A 413 30.93 21.08 -12.90
C TRP A 413 31.70 20.86 -14.18
N GLN A 414 31.05 20.32 -15.22
CA GLN A 414 31.70 20.11 -16.52
C GLN A 414 31.81 21.39 -17.31
N GLN A 415 33.04 21.74 -17.75
CA GLN A 415 33.30 22.94 -18.59
C GLN A 415 33.00 22.68 -20.06
N GLY A 416 33.13 21.43 -20.56
CA GLY A 416 32.87 21.06 -21.95
C GLY A 416 31.38 20.91 -22.28
N GLU A 417 31.10 20.71 -23.60
CA GLU A 417 29.74 20.51 -24.10
C GLU A 417 29.19 19.11 -23.74
N LEU A 418 30.05 18.10 -23.72
CA LEU A 418 29.64 16.69 -23.62
C LEU A 418 29.76 16.19 -22.17
N LEU A 419 28.64 15.71 -21.59
CA LEU A 419 28.61 15.04 -20.30
C LEU A 419 28.93 13.55 -20.51
N SER A 420 30.04 13.09 -19.97
CA SER A 420 30.49 11.71 -19.99
C SER A 420 29.78 10.85 -18.90
N GLU A 421 30.01 9.54 -18.91
CA GLU A 421 29.61 8.65 -17.83
C GLU A 421 30.27 9.04 -16.50
N GLU A 422 31.57 9.42 -16.54
CA GLU A 422 32.32 9.83 -15.37
C GLU A 422 31.73 11.09 -14.75
N ASP A 423 31.38 12.11 -15.57
CA ASP A 423 30.74 13.33 -15.08
C ASP A 423 29.41 13.06 -14.35
N ILE A 424 28.61 12.11 -14.86
CA ILE A 424 27.35 11.72 -14.20
C ILE A 424 27.62 10.95 -12.92
N ARG A 425 28.63 10.05 -12.92
CA ARG A 425 29.03 9.26 -11.75
C ARG A 425 29.57 10.16 -10.63
N ASP A 426 30.44 11.09 -10.94
CA ASP A 426 31.01 12.03 -9.97
C ASP A 426 29.94 13.00 -9.42
N ALA A 427 28.92 13.29 -10.21
CA ALA A 427 27.79 14.10 -9.79
C ALA A 427 26.76 13.36 -8.91
N LEU A 428 26.85 12.03 -8.78
CA LEU A 428 26.04 11.32 -7.81
C LEU A 428 26.45 11.73 -6.39
N LEU A 429 25.49 12.04 -5.55
CA LEU A 429 25.76 12.08 -4.12
C LEU A 429 25.78 10.62 -3.66
N GLU A 430 26.88 10.20 -3.04
CA GLU A 430 26.90 8.95 -2.29
C GLU A 430 25.88 9.05 -1.15
N THR A 431 24.62 8.89 -1.47
CA THR A 431 23.66 8.46 -0.46
C THR A 431 24.08 7.05 -0.13
N ARG A 432 24.79 6.85 0.98
CA ARG A 432 24.98 5.50 1.51
C ARG A 432 23.61 4.84 1.46
N PRO A 433 23.42 3.76 0.67
CA PRO A 433 22.17 3.04 0.73
C PRO A 433 21.98 2.67 2.19
N ALA A 434 20.84 2.93 2.78
CA ALA A 434 20.47 2.44 4.11
C ALA A 434 20.45 0.88 4.17
N ARG A 435 21.00 0.24 3.15
CA ARG A 435 21.10 -1.19 2.89
C ARG A 435 22.52 -1.68 2.58
N ASP A 436 23.57 -0.96 2.99
CA ASP A 436 24.92 -1.52 3.09
C ASP A 436 25.02 -2.49 4.29
N GLY A 437 24.02 -3.36 4.38
CA GLY A 437 24.07 -4.50 5.27
C GLY A 437 24.64 -5.70 4.52
N ILE A 438 25.40 -6.51 5.21
CA ILE A 438 25.90 -7.82 4.81
C ILE A 438 24.88 -8.64 4.00
N LEU A 439 23.57 -8.46 4.26
CA LEU A 439 22.45 -9.15 3.62
C LEU A 439 22.15 -8.67 2.18
N TRP A 440 22.76 -7.59 1.70
CA TRP A 440 22.43 -6.96 0.41
C TRP A 440 23.63 -6.87 -0.54
N ARG A 441 24.70 -7.63 -0.29
CA ARG A 441 25.86 -7.72 -1.20
C ARG A 441 25.43 -8.32 -2.54
N ASP A 442 25.99 -7.77 -3.61
CA ASP A 442 25.81 -8.34 -4.95
C ASP A 442 26.45 -9.72 -5.04
N ILE A 443 25.63 -10.71 -5.35
CA ILE A 443 26.07 -12.11 -5.49
C ILE A 443 26.45 -12.51 -6.92
N SER A 444 26.33 -11.60 -7.88
CA SER A 444 26.54 -11.88 -9.32
C SER A 444 27.98 -12.29 -9.64
N GLN A 445 28.95 -11.86 -8.82
CA GLN A 445 30.38 -12.20 -8.95
C GLN A 445 30.79 -13.39 -8.04
N GLY A 446 29.84 -13.99 -7.35
CA GLY A 446 30.11 -14.96 -6.29
C GLY A 446 30.45 -14.26 -4.97
N ILE A 447 30.10 -14.89 -3.85
CA ILE A 447 30.43 -14.43 -2.51
C ILE A 447 31.01 -15.57 -1.68
N ASP A 448 31.98 -15.25 -0.80
CA ASP A 448 32.44 -16.14 0.23
C ASP A 448 31.57 -16.04 1.47
N ILE A 449 30.77 -17.07 1.72
CA ILE A 449 29.80 -17.08 2.83
C ILE A 449 30.48 -17.12 4.18
N ASP A 450 31.68 -17.77 4.26
CA ASP A 450 32.45 -17.85 5.50
C ASP A 450 33.03 -16.48 5.89
N GLU A 451 33.40 -15.66 4.90
CA GLU A 451 33.84 -14.28 5.13
C GLU A 451 32.72 -13.41 5.66
N ILE A 452 31.49 -13.57 5.14
CA ILE A 452 30.30 -12.87 5.63
C ILE A 452 29.96 -13.27 7.06
N ILE A 453 29.97 -14.57 7.37
CA ILE A 453 29.71 -15.06 8.73
C ILE A 453 30.78 -14.54 9.71
N LYS A 454 32.04 -14.47 9.30
CA LYS A 454 33.14 -13.91 10.09
C LYS A 454 32.84 -12.41 10.38
N GLU A 455 32.54 -11.62 9.40
CA GLU A 455 32.28 -10.17 9.55
C GLU A 455 31.11 -9.90 10.51
N VAL A 456 30.01 -10.64 10.36
CA VAL A 456 28.82 -10.55 11.28
C VAL A 456 29.27 -10.92 12.70
N SER A 457 29.98 -12.02 12.84
CA SER A 457 30.43 -12.54 14.15
C SER A 457 31.32 -11.53 14.86
N VAL A 458 32.34 -10.99 14.17
CA VAL A 458 33.27 -9.99 14.71
C VAL A 458 32.49 -8.76 15.20
N HIS A 459 31.62 -8.22 14.36
CA HIS A 459 30.82 -7.03 14.70
C HIS A 459 30.03 -7.19 16.01
N TYR A 460 29.29 -8.29 16.14
CA TYR A 460 28.47 -8.51 17.34
C TYR A 460 29.27 -8.88 18.57
N ILE A 461 30.40 -9.59 18.42
CA ILE A 461 31.31 -9.91 19.53
C ILE A 461 31.95 -8.63 20.09
N GLU A 462 32.50 -7.77 19.23
CA GLU A 462 33.10 -6.50 19.64
C GLU A 462 32.09 -5.61 20.35
N ARG A 463 30.90 -5.52 19.79
CA ARG A 463 29.80 -4.72 20.38
C ARG A 463 29.38 -5.26 21.73
N ALA A 464 29.19 -6.56 21.88
CA ALA A 464 28.83 -7.18 23.16
C ALA A 464 29.90 -7.00 24.23
N ILE A 465 31.17 -7.10 23.87
CA ILE A 465 32.33 -6.88 24.80
C ILE A 465 32.35 -5.40 25.22
N LYS A 466 32.16 -4.47 24.29
CA LYS A 466 32.16 -3.03 24.56
C LYS A 466 30.98 -2.61 25.47
N GLU A 467 29.77 -3.07 25.17
CA GLU A 467 28.58 -2.75 25.97
C GLU A 467 28.65 -3.33 27.40
N ASN A 468 29.38 -4.43 27.58
CA ASN A 468 29.59 -5.02 28.89
C ASN A 468 30.95 -4.66 29.53
N GLN A 469 31.59 -3.56 29.07
CA GLN A 469 32.86 -3.05 29.65
C GLN A 469 33.97 -4.11 29.80
N GLY A 470 34.07 -5.02 28.81
CA GLY A 470 35.04 -6.09 28.79
C GLY A 470 34.66 -7.35 29.60
N ASN A 471 33.50 -7.38 30.25
CA ASN A 471 33.02 -8.55 30.98
C ASN A 471 32.55 -9.66 30.03
N LYS A 472 33.45 -10.63 29.76
CA LYS A 472 33.21 -11.72 28.82
C LYS A 472 32.04 -12.64 29.19
N SER A 473 31.76 -12.83 30.48
CA SER A 473 30.67 -13.68 30.94
C SER A 473 29.29 -13.02 30.62
N LYS A 474 29.18 -11.72 30.83
CA LYS A 474 27.99 -10.96 30.49
C LYS A 474 27.82 -10.81 28.97
N ALA A 475 28.94 -10.60 28.25
CA ALA A 475 28.93 -10.52 26.80
C ALA A 475 28.50 -11.86 26.16
N ALA A 476 28.96 -13.00 26.69
CA ALA A 476 28.55 -14.33 26.25
C ALA A 476 27.03 -14.54 26.45
N ALA A 477 26.51 -14.17 27.61
CA ALA A 477 25.06 -14.24 27.90
C ALA A 477 24.27 -13.34 26.97
N MET A 478 24.70 -12.11 26.69
CA MET A 478 24.08 -11.17 25.76
C MET A 478 24.02 -11.72 24.32
N LEU A 479 25.03 -12.50 23.89
CA LEU A 479 25.08 -13.15 22.58
C LEU A 479 24.35 -14.50 22.55
N GLY A 480 23.70 -14.93 23.62
CA GLY A 480 23.00 -16.22 23.71
C GLY A 480 23.97 -17.43 23.76
N LEU A 481 25.25 -17.22 24.06
CA LEU A 481 26.23 -18.28 24.13
C LEU A 481 26.16 -19.00 25.47
N LYS A 482 26.42 -20.32 25.46
CA LYS A 482 26.32 -21.18 26.67
C LYS A 482 27.23 -20.76 27.83
N ASN A 483 28.42 -20.24 27.52
CA ASN A 483 29.38 -19.80 28.51
C ASN A 483 30.47 -18.89 27.89
N TYR A 484 31.30 -18.27 28.73
CA TYR A 484 32.36 -17.38 28.31
C TYR A 484 33.48 -18.10 27.51
N GLN A 485 33.66 -19.41 27.71
CA GLN A 485 34.66 -20.20 26.96
C GLN A 485 34.25 -20.30 25.50
N THR A 486 32.99 -20.48 25.22
CA THR A 486 32.48 -20.46 23.85
C THR A 486 32.73 -19.09 23.19
N LEU A 487 32.56 -18.00 23.93
CA LEU A 487 32.90 -16.67 23.42
C LEU A 487 34.40 -16.52 23.15
N ASN A 488 35.28 -17.00 24.04
CA ASN A 488 36.73 -16.98 23.80
C ASN A 488 37.13 -17.78 22.55
N ASN A 489 36.55 -18.96 22.35
CA ASN A 489 36.79 -19.75 21.15
C ASN A 489 36.36 -19.02 19.87
N TRP A 490 35.30 -18.24 19.92
CA TRP A 490 34.86 -17.43 18.80
C TRP A 490 35.77 -16.21 18.58
N ILE A 491 36.26 -15.56 19.66
CA ILE A 491 37.25 -14.48 19.59
C ILE A 491 38.49 -14.96 18.86
N GLU A 492 39.03 -16.14 19.25
CA GLU A 492 40.19 -16.75 18.60
C GLU A 492 39.90 -17.15 17.15
N LYS A 493 38.81 -17.85 16.93
CA LYS A 493 38.40 -18.31 15.59
C LYS A 493 38.29 -17.17 14.57
N TYR A 494 37.72 -16.06 14.98
CA TYR A 494 37.44 -14.91 14.09
C TYR A 494 38.46 -13.79 14.21
N ASN A 495 39.49 -13.98 15.06
CA ASN A 495 40.57 -13.01 15.30
C ASN A 495 40.08 -11.63 15.71
N VAL A 496 39.09 -11.58 16.64
CA VAL A 496 38.54 -10.35 17.19
C VAL A 496 39.55 -9.68 18.10
N LYS A 497 39.79 -8.37 17.89
CA LYS A 497 40.76 -7.56 18.65
C LYS A 497 40.18 -7.00 19.94
#